data_98bd260febf06c51cee675e6c19d3b49
#
_entry.id   98bd260febf06c51cee675e6c19d3b49
#
_cell.length_a   1.000
_cell.length_b   1.000
_cell.length_c   1.000
_cell.angle_alpha   90.00
_cell.angle_beta   90.00
_cell.angle_gamma   90.00
#
_symmetry.space_group_name_H-M   'P 1'
#
loop_
_entity.id
_entity.type
_entity.pdbx_description
1 polymer ?
#
loop_
_entity_poly.entity_id
_entity_poly.type
_entity_poly.pdbx_seq_one_letter_code
_entity_poly.pdbx_strand_id
1 'polypeptide(L)'
;MSNQYNQLATAEQINERTKSIATQILEDFPDRTPLFVALLRGAAPFANQLMTEIVKQKQEYHPELDYMMVSTYGDGQHAGEPHIVTDLAPSTLATDRDVVVIDDVLDKGITADFVTGHLKNRGAATVKVAVLCDKRTERERDVVADYIGFEFDDNWLVGMGMDDAGAANEGYRWLDEIWEIKQS
;
A
#
# COMPACT_ATOMS: atom_id res chain seq x y z
N MET A 1 -1.20 17.34 -17.44
CA MET A 1 -0.42 17.88 -16.29
C MET A 1 0.57 18.96 -16.75
N SER A 2 1.02 19.83 -15.84
CA SER A 2 2.01 20.86 -16.17
C SER A 2 3.38 20.24 -16.54
N ASN A 3 4.28 21.05 -17.16
CA ASN A 3 5.65 20.62 -17.49
C ASN A 3 6.51 20.18 -16.29
N GLN A 4 5.98 20.29 -15.06
CA GLN A 4 6.64 19.91 -13.81
C GLN A 4 6.51 18.41 -13.48
N TYR A 5 5.66 17.68 -14.17
CA TYR A 5 5.42 16.26 -13.92
C TYR A 5 5.84 15.42 -15.12
N ASN A 6 6.27 14.19 -14.83
CA ASN A 6 6.61 13.17 -15.82
C ASN A 6 5.82 11.90 -15.52
N GLN A 7 5.14 11.33 -16.51
CA GLN A 7 4.36 10.11 -16.36
C GLN A 7 5.30 8.90 -16.27
N LEU A 8 5.16 8.11 -15.22
CA LEU A 8 5.94 6.89 -14.99
C LEU A 8 5.16 5.63 -15.33
N ALA A 9 3.85 5.62 -15.07
CA ALA A 9 2.98 4.49 -15.43
C ALA A 9 1.59 4.97 -15.84
N THR A 10 1.06 4.35 -16.89
CA THR A 10 -0.31 4.57 -17.35
C THR A 10 -1.30 3.72 -16.56
N ALA A 11 -2.59 4.06 -16.61
CA ALA A 11 -3.67 3.26 -16.01
C ALA A 11 -3.67 1.81 -16.51
N GLU A 12 -3.37 1.58 -17.79
CA GLU A 12 -3.27 0.24 -18.36
C GLU A 12 -2.13 -0.58 -17.74
N GLN A 13 -0.95 0.02 -17.60
CA GLN A 13 0.20 -0.63 -16.96
C GLN A 13 -0.08 -0.96 -15.49
N ILE A 14 -0.77 -0.06 -14.77
CA ILE A 14 -1.19 -0.27 -13.40
C ILE A 14 -2.18 -1.43 -13.30
N ASN A 15 -3.17 -1.50 -14.21
CA ASN A 15 -4.11 -2.60 -14.28
C ASN A 15 -3.41 -3.95 -14.48
N GLU A 16 -2.45 -4.05 -15.40
CA GLU A 16 -1.69 -5.28 -15.66
C GLU A 16 -0.83 -5.68 -14.44
N ARG A 17 -0.21 -4.71 -13.75
CA ARG A 17 0.56 -5.00 -12.54
C ARG A 17 -0.32 -5.45 -11.38
N THR A 18 -1.45 -4.78 -11.18
CA THR A 18 -2.44 -5.19 -10.15
C THR A 18 -2.95 -6.60 -10.40
N LYS A 19 -3.22 -6.95 -11.67
CA LYS A 19 -3.61 -8.30 -12.07
C LYS A 19 -2.53 -9.34 -11.75
N SER A 20 -1.26 -9.01 -12.01
CA SER A 20 -0.14 -9.89 -11.66
C SER A 20 -0.02 -10.09 -10.15
N ILE A 21 -0.16 -9.04 -9.34
CA ILE A 21 -0.15 -9.13 -7.88
C ILE A 21 -1.32 -10.00 -7.38
N ALA A 22 -2.52 -9.81 -7.93
CA ALA A 22 -3.68 -10.63 -7.59
C ALA A 22 -3.42 -12.12 -7.86
N THR A 23 -2.81 -12.46 -9.02
CA THR A 23 -2.42 -13.83 -9.35
C THR A 23 -1.45 -14.41 -8.33
N GLN A 24 -0.38 -13.69 -7.98
CA GLN A 24 0.62 -14.14 -7.00
C GLN A 24 -0.01 -14.38 -5.61
N ILE A 25 -0.90 -13.51 -5.16
CA ILE A 25 -1.63 -13.69 -3.90
C ILE A 25 -2.50 -14.93 -3.94
N LEU A 26 -3.24 -15.17 -5.03
CA LEU A 26 -4.08 -16.36 -5.18
C LEU A 26 -3.27 -17.66 -5.26
N GLU A 27 -2.05 -17.62 -5.82
CA GLU A 27 -1.12 -18.75 -5.83
C GLU A 27 -0.55 -19.04 -4.45
N ASP A 28 -0.24 -18.02 -3.65
CA ASP A 28 0.28 -18.17 -2.29
C ASP A 28 -0.80 -18.63 -1.29
N PHE A 29 -2.06 -18.31 -1.56
CA PHE A 29 -3.20 -18.65 -0.69
C PHE A 29 -4.31 -19.38 -1.46
N PRO A 30 -4.03 -20.58 -2.05
CA PRO A 30 -4.98 -21.24 -2.94
C PRO A 30 -6.25 -21.74 -2.24
N ASP A 31 -6.14 -22.18 -0.98
CA ASP A 31 -7.21 -22.85 -0.21
C ASP A 31 -7.68 -22.03 1.00
N ARG A 32 -7.15 -20.84 1.18
CA ARG A 32 -7.48 -19.97 2.32
C ARG A 32 -7.44 -18.52 1.91
N THR A 33 -8.24 -17.70 2.57
CA THR A 33 -8.31 -16.27 2.31
C THR A 33 -7.64 -15.51 3.44
N PRO A 34 -6.54 -14.76 3.17
CA PRO A 34 -5.94 -13.89 4.17
C PRO A 34 -6.88 -12.72 4.52
N LEU A 35 -6.66 -12.10 5.66
CA LEU A 35 -7.19 -10.79 5.96
C LEU A 35 -6.37 -9.75 5.19
N PHE A 36 -7.03 -8.92 4.39
CA PHE A 36 -6.39 -7.77 3.75
C PHE A 36 -6.54 -6.54 4.64
N VAL A 37 -5.45 -5.79 4.81
CA VAL A 37 -5.43 -4.56 5.62
C VAL A 37 -4.81 -3.44 4.80
N ALA A 38 -5.64 -2.48 4.37
CA ALA A 38 -5.16 -1.35 3.58
C ALA A 38 -4.83 -0.13 4.46
N LEU A 39 -3.70 0.50 4.19
CA LEU A 39 -3.23 1.66 4.94
C LEU A 39 -3.80 2.96 4.35
N LEU A 40 -4.69 3.59 5.09
CA LEU A 40 -5.30 4.85 4.67
C LEU A 40 -4.33 6.03 4.86
N ARG A 41 -4.41 7.02 3.98
CA ARG A 41 -5.33 7.17 2.85
C ARG A 41 -4.76 6.63 1.54
N GLY A 42 -3.45 6.55 1.43
CA GLY A 42 -2.72 6.29 0.19
C GLY A 42 -3.11 4.97 -0.48
N ALA A 43 -3.21 3.90 0.28
CA ALA A 43 -3.51 2.58 -0.27
C ALA A 43 -4.93 2.44 -0.88
N ALA A 44 -5.86 3.39 -0.62
CA ALA A 44 -7.27 3.20 -0.96
C ALA A 44 -7.55 2.89 -2.46
N PRO A 45 -6.98 3.61 -3.45
CA PRO A 45 -7.20 3.29 -4.87
C PRO A 45 -6.65 1.92 -5.25
N PHE A 46 -5.42 1.62 -4.84
CA PHE A 46 -4.78 0.34 -5.15
C PHE A 46 -5.49 -0.83 -4.48
N ALA A 47 -5.86 -0.72 -3.21
CA ALA A 47 -6.58 -1.76 -2.48
C ALA A 47 -7.92 -2.09 -3.15
N ASN A 48 -8.71 -1.08 -3.53
CA ASN A 48 -9.96 -1.30 -4.24
C ASN A 48 -9.76 -2.04 -5.57
N GLN A 49 -8.76 -1.64 -6.34
CA GLN A 49 -8.43 -2.26 -7.62
C GLN A 49 -7.97 -3.71 -7.44
N LEU A 50 -7.09 -3.97 -6.46
CA LEU A 50 -6.57 -5.30 -6.13
C LEU A 50 -7.69 -6.24 -5.68
N MET A 51 -8.58 -5.82 -4.77
CA MET A 51 -9.71 -6.63 -4.32
C MET A 51 -10.64 -6.98 -5.49
N THR A 52 -10.91 -6.01 -6.34
CA THR A 52 -11.74 -6.21 -7.55
C THR A 52 -11.09 -7.25 -8.48
N GLU A 53 -9.78 -7.17 -8.67
CA GLU A 53 -9.06 -8.08 -9.56
C GLU A 53 -8.96 -9.51 -8.99
N ILE A 54 -8.76 -9.65 -7.68
CA ILE A 54 -8.80 -10.96 -6.99
C ILE A 54 -10.14 -11.65 -7.24
N VAL A 55 -11.26 -10.94 -7.04
CA VAL A 55 -12.59 -11.52 -7.24
C VAL A 55 -12.87 -11.83 -8.71
N LYS A 56 -12.37 -11.04 -9.66
CA LYS A 56 -12.48 -11.37 -11.08
C LYS A 56 -11.77 -12.67 -11.45
N GLN A 57 -10.60 -12.94 -10.84
CA GLN A 57 -9.83 -14.15 -11.11
C GLN A 57 -10.38 -15.38 -10.37
N LYS A 58 -10.94 -15.19 -9.17
CA LYS A 58 -11.48 -16.26 -8.32
C LYS A 58 -12.73 -15.78 -7.57
N GLN A 59 -13.91 -15.94 -8.16
CA GLN A 59 -15.17 -15.40 -7.63
C GLN A 59 -15.52 -15.92 -6.24
N GLU A 60 -15.19 -17.18 -5.93
CA GLU A 60 -15.47 -17.83 -4.64
C GLU A 60 -14.45 -17.47 -3.54
N TYR A 61 -13.51 -16.57 -3.81
CA TYR A 61 -12.45 -16.27 -2.85
C TYR A 61 -12.94 -15.45 -1.65
N HIS A 62 -13.90 -14.57 -1.84
CA HIS A 62 -14.54 -13.72 -0.80
C HIS A 62 -13.53 -13.00 0.11
N PRO A 63 -12.66 -12.13 -0.42
CA PRO A 63 -11.64 -11.45 0.39
C PRO A 63 -12.28 -10.54 1.43
N GLU A 64 -11.77 -10.58 2.66
CA GLU A 64 -12.12 -9.64 3.73
C GLU A 64 -11.09 -8.50 3.72
N LEU A 65 -11.55 -7.26 3.62
CA LEU A 65 -10.72 -6.07 3.64
C LEU A 65 -11.10 -5.19 4.83
N ASP A 66 -10.12 -4.81 5.64
CA ASP A 66 -10.23 -3.76 6.66
C ASP A 66 -9.17 -2.68 6.45
N TYR A 67 -9.27 -1.60 7.18
CA TYR A 67 -8.43 -0.43 7.01
C TYR A 67 -7.76 -0.04 8.32
N MET A 68 -6.50 0.41 8.20
CA MET A 68 -5.79 1.05 9.29
C MET A 68 -5.31 2.44 8.84
N MET A 69 -5.17 3.35 9.80
CA MET A 69 -4.52 4.64 9.57
C MET A 69 -3.38 4.79 10.55
N VAL A 70 -2.19 5.02 10.04
CA VAL A 70 -0.97 5.27 10.79
C VAL A 70 -0.46 6.67 10.47
N SER A 71 -0.03 7.40 11.47
CA SER A 71 0.64 8.69 11.29
C SER A 71 2.08 8.60 11.76
N THR A 72 2.98 9.17 10.98
CA THR A 72 4.40 9.37 11.31
C THR A 72 4.71 10.83 11.64
N TYR A 73 3.69 11.70 11.67
CA TYR A 73 3.84 13.11 12.05
C TYR A 73 3.86 13.23 13.57
N GLY A 74 4.94 13.80 14.12
CA GLY A 74 5.01 14.26 15.49
C GLY A 74 4.37 15.65 15.66
N ASP A 75 4.32 16.16 16.90
CA ASP A 75 3.79 17.49 17.24
C ASP A 75 4.71 18.65 16.78
N GLY A 76 5.31 18.56 15.62
CA GLY A 76 6.22 19.59 15.15
C GLY A 76 7.04 19.17 13.92
N GLN A 77 8.09 19.92 13.62
CA GLN A 77 8.90 19.83 12.40
C GLN A 77 9.75 18.55 12.22
N HIS A 78 9.58 17.55 13.06
CA HIS A 78 10.31 16.28 12.99
C HIS A 78 9.34 15.12 12.76
N ALA A 79 9.75 14.15 11.92
CA ALA A 79 9.07 12.88 11.83
C ALA A 79 9.01 12.25 13.23
N GLY A 80 7.78 11.98 13.71
CA GLY A 80 7.56 11.34 15.00
C GLY A 80 7.64 9.81 14.88
N GLU A 81 7.65 9.14 16.02
CA GLU A 81 7.44 7.69 16.06
C GLU A 81 6.06 7.37 15.45
N PRO A 82 5.96 6.32 14.62
CA PRO A 82 4.69 5.93 14.03
C PRO A 82 3.69 5.54 15.11
N HIS A 83 2.45 5.99 14.97
CA HIS A 83 1.37 5.66 15.87
C HIS A 83 0.06 5.38 15.13
N ILE A 84 -0.79 4.55 15.71
CA ILE A 84 -2.07 4.18 15.13
C ILE A 84 -3.09 5.28 15.39
N VAL A 85 -3.66 5.83 14.33
CA VAL A 85 -4.78 6.79 14.37
C VAL A 85 -6.10 6.05 14.33
N THR A 86 -6.20 5.02 13.47
CA THR A 86 -7.36 4.13 13.38
C THR A 86 -6.85 2.70 13.25
N ASP A 87 -7.26 1.84 14.17
CA ASP A 87 -6.94 0.40 14.17
C ASP A 87 -8.04 -0.38 13.44
N LEU A 88 -7.82 -1.68 13.24
CA LEU A 88 -8.82 -2.61 12.72
C LEU A 88 -10.14 -2.48 13.47
N ALA A 89 -11.23 -2.68 12.76
CA ALA A 89 -12.56 -2.72 13.38
C ALA A 89 -12.59 -3.76 14.53
N PRO A 90 -13.33 -3.51 15.60
CA PRO A 90 -13.39 -4.43 16.77
C PRO A 90 -13.85 -5.86 16.39
N SER A 91 -14.57 -6.00 15.29
CA SER A 91 -15.02 -7.29 14.75
C SER A 91 -13.97 -8.01 13.91
N THR A 92 -12.92 -7.31 13.46
CA THR A 92 -11.86 -7.85 12.61
C THR A 92 -10.75 -8.42 13.46
N LEU A 93 -10.61 -9.74 13.45
CA LEU A 93 -9.60 -10.45 14.23
C LEU A 93 -8.44 -10.85 13.31
N ALA A 94 -7.22 -10.50 13.72
CA ALA A 94 -5.99 -10.94 13.04
C ALA A 94 -5.45 -12.26 13.61
N THR A 95 -5.89 -12.69 14.82
CA THR A 95 -5.39 -13.86 15.52
C THR A 95 -5.51 -15.13 14.67
N ASP A 96 -4.40 -15.87 14.56
CA ASP A 96 -4.24 -17.11 13.80
C ASP A 96 -4.54 -16.99 12.30
N ARG A 97 -4.58 -15.76 11.76
CA ARG A 97 -4.82 -15.53 10.34
C ARG A 97 -3.54 -15.11 9.61
N ASP A 98 -3.48 -15.48 8.33
CA ASP A 98 -2.57 -14.82 7.39
C ASP A 98 -3.12 -13.41 7.11
N VAL A 99 -2.22 -12.42 7.06
CA VAL A 99 -2.57 -11.03 6.78
C VAL A 99 -1.76 -10.53 5.58
N VAL A 100 -2.39 -9.79 4.67
CA VAL A 100 -1.72 -9.06 3.61
C VAL A 100 -1.97 -7.56 3.84
N VAL A 101 -0.92 -6.84 4.22
CA VAL A 101 -0.94 -5.38 4.32
C VAL A 101 -0.81 -4.80 2.93
N ILE A 102 -1.66 -3.83 2.60
CA ILE A 102 -1.67 -3.14 1.30
C ILE A 102 -1.28 -1.68 1.52
N ASP A 103 -0.27 -1.20 0.78
CA ASP A 103 0.14 0.21 0.79
C ASP A 103 0.36 0.73 -0.62
N ASP A 104 0.34 2.05 -0.80
CA ASP A 104 0.63 2.70 -2.08
C ASP A 104 2.12 2.70 -2.39
N VAL A 105 2.95 3.01 -1.40
CA VAL A 105 4.40 3.11 -1.57
C VAL A 105 5.18 2.59 -0.37
N LEU A 106 6.17 1.74 -0.64
CA LEU A 106 7.19 1.37 0.33
C LEU A 106 8.42 2.25 0.08
N ASP A 107 8.66 3.21 0.99
CA ASP A 107 9.80 4.11 0.96
C ASP A 107 10.84 3.69 2.02
N LYS A 108 10.93 4.34 3.15
CA LYS A 108 11.89 4.05 4.23
C LYS A 108 11.59 2.77 5.04
N GLY A 109 10.42 2.17 4.86
CA GLY A 109 9.99 0.96 5.57
C GLY A 109 9.44 1.19 6.96
N ILE A 110 9.43 2.43 7.48
CA ILE A 110 9.02 2.75 8.87
C ILE A 110 7.57 2.34 9.13
N THR A 111 6.64 2.74 8.27
CA THR A 111 5.21 2.41 8.40
C THR A 111 4.97 0.90 8.29
N ALA A 112 5.58 0.26 7.28
CA ALA A 112 5.40 -1.17 7.02
C ALA A 112 5.95 -2.02 8.18
N ASP A 113 7.11 -1.69 8.74
CA ASP A 113 7.70 -2.35 9.90
C ASP A 113 6.77 -2.23 11.12
N PHE A 114 6.33 -1.02 11.42
CA PHE A 114 5.45 -0.74 12.54
C PHE A 114 4.12 -1.51 12.45
N VAL A 115 3.44 -1.48 11.29
CA VAL A 115 2.17 -2.18 11.07
C VAL A 115 2.34 -3.69 11.12
N THR A 116 3.40 -4.20 10.50
CA THR A 116 3.72 -5.65 10.52
C THR A 116 3.94 -6.12 11.95
N GLY A 117 4.70 -5.37 12.75
CA GLY A 117 4.92 -5.64 14.18
C GLY A 117 3.63 -5.58 14.98
N HIS A 118 2.79 -4.57 14.74
CA HIS A 118 1.49 -4.43 15.40
C HIS A 118 0.56 -5.63 15.13
N LEU A 119 0.42 -6.04 13.87
CA LEU A 119 -0.43 -7.17 13.48
C LEU A 119 0.09 -8.51 14.03
N LYS A 120 1.41 -8.73 14.05
CA LYS A 120 2.02 -9.87 14.73
C LYS A 120 1.72 -9.90 16.22
N ASN A 121 1.80 -8.75 16.90
CA ASN A 121 1.45 -8.62 18.32
C ASN A 121 -0.04 -8.86 18.58
N ARG A 122 -0.91 -8.68 17.58
CA ARG A 122 -2.34 -9.06 17.61
C ARG A 122 -2.59 -10.53 17.25
N GLY A 123 -1.52 -11.32 17.13
CA GLY A 123 -1.60 -12.78 16.93
C GLY A 123 -1.73 -13.22 15.48
N ALA A 124 -1.45 -12.36 14.48
CA ALA A 124 -1.41 -12.78 13.09
C ALA A 124 -0.41 -13.94 12.90
N ALA A 125 -0.82 -15.00 12.19
CA ALA A 125 0.03 -16.16 11.92
C ALA A 125 1.17 -15.79 10.95
N THR A 126 0.85 -15.07 9.90
CA THR A 126 1.82 -14.45 8.97
C THR A 126 1.38 -13.05 8.59
N VAL A 127 2.34 -12.20 8.23
CA VAL A 127 2.06 -10.87 7.67
C VAL A 127 2.93 -10.70 6.45
N LYS A 128 2.29 -10.52 5.29
CA LYS A 128 2.91 -10.18 4.01
C LYS A 128 2.57 -8.73 3.63
N VAL A 129 3.38 -8.12 2.78
CA VAL A 129 3.24 -6.73 2.35
C VAL A 129 3.09 -6.66 0.84
N ALA A 130 2.01 -6.02 0.38
CA ALA A 130 1.75 -5.73 -1.03
C ALA A 130 1.81 -4.22 -1.26
N VAL A 131 2.61 -3.77 -2.21
CA VAL A 131 2.73 -2.35 -2.53
C VAL A 131 2.57 -2.10 -4.02
N LEU A 132 1.95 -0.98 -4.36
CA LEU A 132 1.91 -0.56 -5.76
C LEU A 132 3.29 -0.09 -6.23
N CYS A 133 3.99 0.68 -5.38
CA CYS A 133 5.31 1.22 -5.67
C CYS A 133 6.31 0.81 -4.59
N ASP A 134 7.45 0.26 -4.99
CA ASP A 134 8.62 0.06 -4.13
C ASP A 134 9.73 1.02 -4.57
N LYS A 135 10.10 1.94 -3.70
CA LYS A 135 11.23 2.84 -3.95
C LYS A 135 12.55 2.16 -3.61
N ARG A 136 13.51 2.21 -4.53
CA ARG A 136 14.87 1.70 -4.32
C ARG A 136 15.74 2.71 -3.55
N THR A 137 15.23 3.16 -2.41
CA THR A 137 15.95 4.06 -1.51
C THR A 137 16.67 3.27 -0.41
N GLU A 138 17.55 3.94 0.31
CA GLU A 138 18.13 3.37 1.53
C GLU A 138 17.03 3.17 2.58
N ARG A 139 16.78 1.92 2.95
CA ARG A 139 15.79 1.56 3.96
C ARG A 139 16.26 1.96 5.36
N GLU A 140 15.39 2.56 6.14
CA GLU A 140 15.61 2.81 7.56
C GLU A 140 15.16 1.61 8.42
N ARG A 141 14.32 0.74 7.85
CA ARG A 141 13.86 -0.52 8.45
C ARG A 141 14.06 -1.67 7.47
N ASP A 142 14.44 -2.83 7.98
CA ASP A 142 14.65 -4.05 7.19
C ASP A 142 13.29 -4.69 6.85
N VAL A 143 12.58 -4.07 5.92
CA VAL A 143 11.28 -4.53 5.39
C VAL A 143 11.39 -4.68 3.88
N VAL A 144 10.93 -5.82 3.39
CA VAL A 144 10.79 -6.13 1.97
C VAL A 144 9.32 -6.38 1.67
N ALA A 145 8.82 -5.83 0.58
CA ALA A 145 7.49 -6.15 0.11
C ALA A 145 7.47 -7.54 -0.55
N ASP A 146 6.44 -8.33 -0.26
CA ASP A 146 6.23 -9.66 -0.86
C ASP A 146 5.66 -9.56 -2.27
N TYR A 147 4.84 -8.54 -2.52
CA TYR A 147 4.19 -8.29 -3.80
C TYR A 147 4.41 -6.85 -4.23
N ILE A 148 5.03 -6.65 -5.38
CA ILE A 148 5.46 -5.34 -5.88
C ILE A 148 4.88 -5.09 -7.26
N GLY A 149 4.21 -3.94 -7.43
CA GLY A 149 3.73 -3.47 -8.72
C GLY A 149 4.85 -2.90 -9.57
N PHE A 150 5.47 -1.85 -9.09
CA PHE A 150 6.56 -1.14 -9.76
C PHE A 150 7.71 -0.88 -8.80
N GLU A 151 8.92 -0.85 -9.35
CA GLU A 151 10.11 -0.40 -8.64
C GLU A 151 10.53 0.95 -9.22
N PHE A 152 10.71 1.93 -8.36
CA PHE A 152 11.20 3.27 -8.73
C PHE A 152 12.42 3.65 -7.89
N ASP A 153 13.18 4.62 -8.38
CA ASP A 153 14.23 5.27 -7.60
C ASP A 153 13.61 6.27 -6.60
N ASP A 154 14.42 7.19 -6.06
CA ASP A 154 13.96 8.20 -5.08
C ASP A 154 13.18 9.33 -5.74
N ASN A 155 12.10 8.98 -6.44
CA ASN A 155 11.20 9.92 -7.07
C ASN A 155 10.10 10.37 -6.09
N TRP A 156 9.66 11.62 -6.19
CA TRP A 156 8.44 12.02 -5.53
C TRP A 156 7.24 11.64 -6.40
N LEU A 157 6.51 10.61 -5.97
CA LEU A 157 5.42 10.01 -6.72
C LEU A 157 4.08 10.66 -6.40
N VAL A 158 3.21 10.78 -7.40
CA VAL A 158 1.83 11.26 -7.26
C VAL A 158 0.87 10.42 -8.10
N GLY A 159 -0.40 10.37 -7.72
CA GLY A 159 -1.42 9.51 -8.32
C GLY A 159 -1.56 8.16 -7.61
N MET A 160 -2.60 7.44 -7.88
CA MET A 160 -2.93 6.14 -7.28
C MET A 160 -2.82 6.11 -5.75
N GLY A 161 -3.19 7.21 -5.10
CA GLY A 161 -3.18 7.35 -3.64
C GLY A 161 -2.09 8.27 -3.09
N MET A 162 -1.00 8.44 -3.80
CA MET A 162 0.09 9.35 -3.46
C MET A 162 -0.26 10.79 -3.84
N ASP A 163 0.01 11.76 -2.97
CA ASP A 163 -0.36 13.17 -3.19
C ASP A 163 0.83 14.13 -3.26
N ASP A 164 0.57 15.27 -3.90
CA ASP A 164 1.43 16.44 -3.87
C ASP A 164 0.78 17.55 -3.04
N ALA A 165 1.10 17.58 -1.74
CA ALA A 165 0.63 18.61 -0.83
C ALA A 165 1.11 20.03 -1.22
N GLY A 166 2.20 20.15 -2.01
CA GLY A 166 2.68 21.41 -2.53
C GLY A 166 1.80 22.01 -3.64
N ALA A 167 1.09 21.17 -4.40
CA ALA A 167 0.16 21.61 -5.44
C ALA A 167 -1.21 22.01 -4.88
N ALA A 168 -1.76 21.16 -3.98
CA ALA A 168 -3.05 21.39 -3.31
C ALA A 168 -3.21 20.38 -2.16
N ASN A 169 -4.15 20.61 -1.26
CA ASN A 169 -4.56 19.57 -0.32
C ASN A 169 -5.10 18.37 -1.10
N GLU A 170 -4.54 17.18 -0.88
CA GLU A 170 -4.82 15.95 -1.64
C GLU A 170 -4.52 16.07 -3.16
N GLY A 171 -3.56 16.91 -3.53
CA GLY A 171 -3.23 17.20 -4.92
C GLY A 171 -2.86 15.94 -5.71
N TYR A 172 -3.54 15.70 -6.82
CA TYR A 172 -3.35 14.57 -7.74
C TYR A 172 -3.54 13.17 -7.17
N ARG A 173 -3.90 12.99 -5.89
CA ARG A 173 -4.07 11.69 -5.23
C ARG A 173 -4.97 10.70 -6.01
N TRP A 174 -6.02 11.22 -6.67
CA TRP A 174 -7.04 10.40 -7.32
C TRP A 174 -6.83 10.17 -8.82
N LEU A 175 -5.62 10.49 -9.33
CA LEU A 175 -5.26 10.08 -10.68
C LEU A 175 -5.14 8.54 -10.74
N ASP A 176 -5.58 7.97 -11.84
CA ASP A 176 -5.47 6.54 -12.15
C ASP A 176 -4.14 6.14 -12.81
N GLU A 177 -3.17 7.05 -12.75
CA GLU A 177 -1.82 6.98 -13.30
C GLU A 177 -0.80 7.28 -12.21
N ILE A 178 0.48 6.93 -12.45
CA ILE A 178 1.60 7.31 -11.58
C ILE A 178 2.47 8.33 -12.30
N TRP A 179 2.75 9.42 -11.65
CA TRP A 179 3.60 10.50 -12.12
C TRP A 179 4.68 10.82 -11.09
N GLU A 180 5.80 11.38 -11.54
CA GLU A 180 6.81 11.96 -10.67
C GLU A 180 6.85 13.49 -10.78
N ILE A 181 7.23 14.16 -9.69
CA ILE A 181 7.54 15.57 -9.69
C ILE A 181 9.00 15.73 -10.16
N LYS A 182 9.23 16.45 -11.24
CA LYS A 182 10.58 16.75 -11.73
C LYS A 182 11.33 17.58 -10.70
N GLN A 183 12.49 17.12 -10.28
CA GLN A 183 13.42 17.93 -9.51
C GLN A 183 13.96 19.05 -10.43
N SER A 184 13.86 20.30 -9.94
CA SER A 184 14.33 21.50 -10.66
C SER A 184 15.85 21.58 -10.63
#